data_dd004e8325fc43dd9cfbd9c59a5556e3
#
_entry.id   dd004e8325fc43dd9cfbd9c59a5556e3
#
_cell.length_a   1.000
_cell.length_b   1.000
_cell.length_c   1.000
_cell.angle_alpha   90.00
_cell.angle_beta   90.00
_cell.angle_gamma   90.00
#
_symmetry.space_group_name_H-M   'P 1'
#
loop_
_entity.id
_entity.type
_entity.pdbx_description
1 polymer ?
#
loop_
_entity_poly.entity_id
_entity_poly.type
_entity_poly.pdbx_seq_one_letter_code
_entity_poly.pdbx_strand_id
1 'polypeptide(L)'
;PATAATIPAIGASIGSNTPLAADDPMLRQAMDSRSLCHIAQLENEQRQHSRYLIVAPLINLNGDIHGVLTVEELPFFSLQDETLQTINLLLSYYTDGLAMHALSAPVCAALPACPPEFAFEAQRLWHLRQNTGISSIIVALEFQPQAVAQNLPIQLMRLKRTLDEHWLCAG
;
A
#
# COMPACT_ATOMS: atom_id res chain seq x y z
N PRO A 1 -30.95 -1.28 -9.12
CA PRO A 1 -30.63 -0.79 -7.81
C PRO A 1 -29.11 -0.79 -7.69
N ALA A 2 -28.52 0.43 -7.72
CA ALA A 2 -27.09 0.59 -7.53
C ALA A 2 -26.78 0.23 -6.08
N THR A 3 -25.93 -0.75 -5.90
CA THR A 3 -25.39 -1.13 -4.60
C THR A 3 -24.49 0.04 -4.17
N ALA A 4 -24.91 0.78 -3.14
CA ALA A 4 -24.09 1.80 -2.54
C ALA A 4 -22.78 1.15 -2.08
N ALA A 5 -21.65 1.59 -2.62
CA ALA A 5 -20.35 1.14 -2.17
C ALA A 5 -20.22 1.55 -0.70
N THR A 6 -20.23 0.58 0.19
CA THR A 6 -20.01 0.81 1.61
C THR A 6 -18.56 1.23 1.77
N ILE A 7 -18.32 2.49 2.10
CA ILE A 7 -16.98 2.97 2.47
C ILE A 7 -16.59 2.19 3.73
N PRO A 8 -15.51 1.40 3.72
CA PRO A 8 -15.09 0.70 4.92
C PRO A 8 -14.85 1.71 6.03
N ALA A 9 -15.28 1.40 7.26
CA ALA A 9 -15.04 2.25 8.41
C ALA A 9 -13.54 2.50 8.53
N ILE A 10 -13.11 3.73 8.23
CA ILE A 10 -11.70 4.13 8.28
C ILE A 10 -11.28 4.11 9.73
N GLY A 11 -10.44 3.16 10.12
CA GLY A 11 -10.02 2.94 11.49
C GLY A 11 -9.07 4.00 12.07
N ALA A 12 -8.52 4.89 11.25
CA ALA A 12 -7.67 5.99 11.69
C ALA A 12 -7.83 7.19 10.74
N SER A 13 -8.04 8.37 11.31
CA SER A 13 -7.99 9.66 10.60
C SER A 13 -6.66 10.34 10.94
N ILE A 14 -5.88 10.71 9.92
CA ILE A 14 -4.66 11.50 10.07
C ILE A 14 -4.98 12.90 9.56
N GLY A 15 -4.83 13.92 10.40
CA GLY A 15 -5.10 15.30 10.05
C GLY A 15 -6.41 15.83 10.65
N SER A 16 -7.43 16.08 9.85
CA SER A 16 -8.72 16.58 10.34
C SER A 16 -9.58 15.48 10.96
N ASN A 17 -10.18 15.77 12.13
CA ASN A 17 -11.18 14.92 12.76
C ASN A 17 -12.58 15.10 12.18
N THR A 18 -12.72 15.83 11.08
CA THR A 18 -14.01 16.10 10.48
C THR A 18 -14.50 14.84 9.72
N PRO A 19 -15.73 14.40 9.95
CA PRO A 19 -16.30 13.27 9.22
C PRO A 19 -16.32 13.54 7.72
N LEU A 20 -16.10 12.47 6.94
CA LEU A 20 -16.24 12.53 5.49
C LEU A 20 -17.65 12.93 5.10
N ALA A 21 -17.76 13.88 4.18
CA ALA A 21 -19.03 14.29 3.61
C ALA A 21 -19.45 13.26 2.55
N ALA A 22 -20.20 12.23 2.95
CA ALA A 22 -20.58 11.12 2.06
C ALA A 22 -21.37 11.59 0.83
N ASP A 23 -22.02 12.75 0.92
CA ASP A 23 -22.82 13.33 -0.15
C ASP A 23 -22.02 14.24 -1.09
N ASP A 24 -20.73 14.45 -0.81
CA ASP A 24 -19.89 15.33 -1.61
C ASP A 24 -19.74 14.78 -3.05
N PRO A 25 -19.98 15.60 -4.08
CA PRO A 25 -19.95 15.18 -5.47
C PRO A 25 -18.55 14.70 -5.91
N MET A 26 -17.47 15.32 -5.39
CA MET A 26 -16.12 14.90 -5.73
C MET A 26 -15.76 13.57 -5.09
N LEU A 27 -16.21 13.33 -3.83
CA LEU A 27 -16.01 12.05 -3.18
C LEU A 27 -16.69 10.92 -3.98
N ARG A 28 -17.94 11.14 -4.39
CA ARG A 28 -18.66 10.16 -5.24
C ARG A 28 -17.93 9.91 -6.54
N GLN A 29 -17.55 10.96 -7.26
CA GLN A 29 -16.83 10.83 -8.53
C GLN A 29 -15.52 10.07 -8.38
N ALA A 30 -14.71 10.37 -7.37
CA ALA A 30 -13.44 9.69 -7.12
C ALA A 30 -13.64 8.21 -6.77
N MET A 31 -14.67 7.87 -5.98
CA MET A 31 -15.00 6.49 -5.64
C MET A 31 -15.51 5.69 -6.83
N ASP A 32 -16.36 6.29 -7.68
CA ASP A 32 -16.92 5.65 -8.88
C ASP A 32 -15.86 5.44 -9.95
N SER A 33 -15.02 6.46 -10.21
CA SER A 33 -13.92 6.39 -11.20
C SER A 33 -12.71 5.61 -10.68
N ARG A 34 -12.64 5.35 -9.38
CA ARG A 34 -11.49 4.72 -8.69
C ARG A 34 -10.17 5.42 -8.98
N SER A 35 -10.19 6.73 -9.07
CA SER A 35 -9.04 7.54 -9.44
C SER A 35 -9.01 8.85 -8.67
N LEU A 36 -7.82 9.47 -8.62
CA LEU A 36 -7.69 10.82 -8.08
C LEU A 36 -8.55 11.78 -8.92
N CYS A 37 -9.41 12.53 -8.23
CA CYS A 37 -10.21 13.61 -8.78
C CYS A 37 -9.84 14.93 -8.13
N HIS A 38 -9.92 16.01 -8.89
CA HIS A 38 -9.68 17.37 -8.38
C HIS A 38 -10.77 18.32 -8.85
N ILE A 39 -10.93 19.45 -8.13
CA ILE A 39 -12.05 20.39 -8.27
C ILE A 39 -12.25 20.90 -9.71
N ALA A 40 -11.18 21.00 -10.51
CA ALA A 40 -11.29 21.47 -11.90
C ALA A 40 -11.98 20.47 -12.83
N GLN A 41 -12.11 19.20 -12.44
CA GLN A 41 -12.79 18.16 -13.24
C GLN A 41 -14.31 18.12 -13.02
N LEU A 42 -14.79 18.80 -11.96
CA LEU A 42 -16.23 18.90 -11.70
C LEU A 42 -16.91 19.97 -12.56
N GLU A 43 -18.17 19.77 -12.86
CA GLU A 43 -19.02 20.80 -13.44
C GLU A 43 -19.24 21.96 -12.47
N ASN A 44 -19.56 23.16 -13.00
CA ASN A 44 -19.64 24.38 -12.19
C ASN A 44 -20.63 24.27 -11.03
N GLU A 45 -21.76 23.61 -11.22
CA GLU A 45 -22.75 23.40 -10.15
C GLU A 45 -22.21 22.48 -9.06
N GLN A 46 -21.52 21.42 -9.43
CA GLN A 46 -20.93 20.45 -8.51
C GLN A 46 -19.77 21.06 -7.70
N ARG A 47 -18.98 21.94 -8.35
CA ARG A 47 -17.88 22.66 -7.67
C ARG A 47 -18.36 23.47 -6.47
N GLN A 48 -19.52 24.12 -6.58
CA GLN A 48 -20.07 24.94 -5.50
C GLN A 48 -20.54 24.11 -4.30
N HIS A 49 -20.80 22.82 -4.50
CA HIS A 49 -21.30 21.91 -3.49
C HIS A 49 -20.21 20.96 -2.95
N SER A 50 -19.02 20.99 -3.52
CA SER A 50 -17.90 20.19 -3.01
C SER A 50 -17.12 20.95 -1.94
N ARG A 51 -16.87 20.25 -0.86
CA ARG A 51 -15.98 20.68 0.23
C ARG A 51 -14.51 20.45 -0.10
N TYR A 52 -14.23 19.49 -0.98
CA TYR A 52 -12.89 19.03 -1.25
C TYR A 52 -12.32 19.65 -2.53
N LEU A 53 -11.01 19.89 -2.53
CA LEU A 53 -10.24 20.32 -3.71
C LEU A 53 -9.61 19.13 -4.43
N ILE A 54 -9.22 18.10 -3.68
CA ILE A 54 -8.71 16.83 -4.19
C ILE A 54 -9.32 15.70 -3.37
N VAL A 55 -9.70 14.64 -4.05
CA VAL A 55 -10.08 13.36 -3.44
C VAL A 55 -9.37 12.26 -4.20
N ALA A 56 -8.69 11.36 -3.46
CA ALA A 56 -8.00 10.23 -4.06
C ALA A 56 -8.25 8.95 -3.23
N PRO A 57 -8.91 7.94 -3.78
CA PRO A 57 -9.07 6.66 -3.12
C PRO A 57 -7.72 5.93 -3.05
N LEU A 58 -7.43 5.34 -1.89
CA LEU A 58 -6.26 4.50 -1.65
C LEU A 58 -6.58 3.07 -2.07
N ILE A 59 -6.18 2.71 -3.27
CA ILE A 59 -6.52 1.43 -3.90
C ILE A 59 -5.28 0.54 -3.94
N ASN A 60 -5.39 -0.69 -3.44
CA ASN A 60 -4.31 -1.67 -3.54
C ASN A 60 -4.27 -2.33 -4.94
N LEU A 61 -3.26 -3.16 -5.18
CA LEU A 61 -3.08 -3.89 -6.44
C LEU A 61 -4.24 -4.85 -6.75
N ASN A 62 -5.01 -5.28 -5.76
CA ASN A 62 -6.19 -6.13 -5.95
C ASN A 62 -7.45 -5.33 -6.29
N GLY A 63 -7.37 -4.01 -6.23
CA GLY A 63 -8.49 -3.11 -6.47
C GLY A 63 -9.33 -2.82 -5.21
N ASP A 64 -8.91 -3.23 -4.01
CA ASP A 64 -9.63 -2.93 -2.78
C ASP A 64 -9.32 -1.51 -2.31
N ILE A 65 -10.34 -0.81 -1.83
CA ILE A 65 -10.19 0.54 -1.29
C ILE A 65 -9.89 0.44 0.22
N HIS A 66 -8.69 0.87 0.61
CA HIS A 66 -8.23 0.87 2.00
C HIS A 66 -8.49 2.19 2.73
N GLY A 67 -8.77 3.25 1.98
CA GLY A 67 -9.01 4.56 2.53
C GLY A 67 -9.22 5.60 1.46
N VAL A 68 -9.29 6.86 1.85
CA VAL A 68 -9.39 7.99 0.94
C VAL A 68 -8.57 9.16 1.48
N LEU A 69 -7.80 9.79 0.61
CA LEU A 69 -7.20 11.09 0.86
C LEU A 69 -8.20 12.17 0.44
N THR A 70 -8.46 13.13 1.32
CA THR A 70 -9.23 14.33 1.02
C THR A 70 -8.42 15.57 1.34
N VAL A 71 -8.46 16.56 0.48
CA VAL A 71 -7.80 17.84 0.66
C VAL A 71 -8.84 18.94 0.52
N GLU A 72 -9.01 19.73 1.57
CA GLU A 72 -10.00 20.81 1.63
C GLU A 72 -9.40 22.16 1.23
N GLU A 73 -8.14 22.38 1.54
CA GLU A 73 -7.45 23.65 1.28
C GLU A 73 -6.09 23.40 0.63
N LEU A 74 -5.76 24.17 -0.38
CA LEU A 74 -4.47 24.15 -1.06
C LEU A 74 -4.10 25.57 -1.48
N PRO A 75 -2.81 25.93 -1.47
CA PRO A 75 -2.36 27.14 -2.14
C PRO A 75 -2.78 27.13 -3.61
N PHE A 76 -3.23 28.27 -4.11
CA PHE A 76 -3.80 28.42 -5.46
C PHE A 76 -2.93 27.84 -6.59
N PHE A 77 -1.60 27.85 -6.44
CA PHE A 77 -0.63 27.34 -7.43
C PHE A 77 -0.36 25.83 -7.34
N SER A 78 -1.03 25.10 -6.44
CA SER A 78 -0.71 23.68 -6.16
C SER A 78 -1.52 22.69 -6.99
N LEU A 79 -2.52 23.14 -7.76
CA LEU A 79 -3.34 22.28 -8.62
C LEU A 79 -2.73 22.15 -10.04
N GLN A 80 -1.42 21.95 -10.12
CA GLN A 80 -0.72 21.68 -11.38
C GLN A 80 -0.66 20.17 -11.63
N ASP A 81 -0.66 19.78 -12.89
CA ASP A 81 -0.63 18.38 -13.30
C ASP A 81 0.54 17.61 -12.70
N GLU A 82 1.71 18.22 -12.61
CA GLU A 82 2.91 17.62 -11.99
C GLU A 82 2.70 17.34 -10.51
N THR A 83 2.05 18.26 -9.78
CA THR A 83 1.72 18.08 -8.36
C THR A 83 0.72 16.94 -8.18
N LEU A 84 -0.31 16.89 -9.00
CA LEU A 84 -1.33 15.83 -8.96
C LEU A 84 -0.73 14.46 -9.28
N GLN A 85 0.16 14.38 -10.28
CA GLN A 85 0.89 13.16 -10.60
C GLN A 85 1.79 12.71 -9.45
N THR A 86 2.48 13.65 -8.81
CA THR A 86 3.34 13.37 -7.65
C THR A 86 2.51 12.84 -6.48
N ILE A 87 1.37 13.47 -6.19
CA ILE A 87 0.44 12.99 -5.15
C ILE A 87 -0.02 11.57 -5.47
N ASN A 88 -0.45 11.31 -6.70
CA ASN A 88 -0.92 9.99 -7.11
C ASN A 88 0.17 8.91 -6.98
N LEU A 89 1.41 9.24 -7.36
CA LEU A 89 2.55 8.35 -7.19
C LEU A 89 2.83 8.04 -5.71
N LEU A 90 2.87 9.07 -4.86
CA LEU A 90 3.09 8.89 -3.42
C LEU A 90 1.97 8.06 -2.77
N LEU A 91 0.72 8.26 -3.18
CA LEU A 91 -0.41 7.47 -2.69
C LEU A 91 -0.30 6.00 -3.11
N SER A 92 0.16 5.71 -4.32
CA SER A 92 0.42 4.33 -4.76
C SER A 92 1.46 3.66 -3.88
N TYR A 93 2.61 4.30 -3.62
CA TYR A 93 3.62 3.77 -2.71
C TYR A 93 3.09 3.56 -1.29
N TYR A 94 2.30 4.51 -0.78
CA TYR A 94 1.71 4.39 0.55
C TYR A 94 0.74 3.21 0.62
N THR A 95 -0.10 3.02 -0.38
CA THR A 95 -1.08 1.93 -0.44
C THR A 95 -0.39 0.57 -0.54
N ASP A 96 0.68 0.47 -1.35
CA ASP A 96 1.50 -0.74 -1.46
C ASP A 96 2.17 -1.07 -0.12
N GLY A 97 2.67 -0.05 0.59
CA GLY A 97 3.23 -0.20 1.93
C GLY A 97 2.20 -0.70 2.95
N LEU A 98 0.97 -0.19 2.91
CA LEU A 98 -0.12 -0.67 3.77
C LEU A 98 -0.47 -2.14 3.47
N ALA A 99 -0.56 -2.51 2.20
CA ALA A 99 -0.83 -3.88 1.79
C ALA A 99 0.30 -4.83 2.24
N MET A 100 1.55 -4.42 2.08
CA MET A 100 2.72 -5.16 2.56
C MET A 100 2.67 -5.36 4.08
N HIS A 101 2.38 -4.29 4.83
CA HIS A 101 2.27 -4.37 6.29
C HIS A 101 1.12 -5.29 6.73
N ALA A 102 -0.05 -5.20 6.11
CA ALA A 102 -1.19 -6.04 6.44
C ALA A 102 -0.90 -7.53 6.17
N LEU A 103 -0.23 -7.86 5.07
CA LEU A 103 0.16 -9.23 4.74
C LEU A 103 1.27 -9.76 5.66
N SER A 104 2.24 -8.94 6.04
CA SER A 104 3.37 -9.37 6.89
C SER A 104 2.98 -9.49 8.37
N ALA A 105 1.98 -8.74 8.84
CA ALA A 105 1.61 -8.66 10.25
C ALA A 105 1.38 -10.02 10.95
N PRO A 106 0.66 -11.01 10.37
CA PRO A 106 0.47 -12.30 11.02
C PRO A 106 1.77 -13.08 11.21
N VAL A 107 2.70 -13.01 10.24
CA VAL A 107 3.99 -13.68 10.33
C VAL A 107 4.89 -12.98 11.35
N CYS A 108 4.96 -11.65 11.34
CA CYS A 108 5.73 -10.87 12.30
C CYS A 108 5.20 -11.06 13.74
N ALA A 109 3.90 -11.22 13.92
CA ALA A 109 3.33 -11.52 15.24
C ALA A 109 3.75 -12.90 15.77
N ALA A 110 3.85 -13.90 14.88
CA ALA A 110 4.31 -15.24 15.24
C ALA A 110 5.83 -15.35 15.36
N LEU A 111 6.56 -14.55 14.61
CA LEU A 111 8.04 -14.52 14.54
C LEU A 111 8.54 -13.08 14.68
N PRO A 112 8.64 -12.53 15.90
CA PRO A 112 8.98 -11.11 16.13
C PRO A 112 10.35 -10.68 15.59
N ALA A 113 11.31 -11.60 15.46
CA ALA A 113 12.62 -11.34 14.87
C ALA A 113 12.65 -11.42 13.32
N CYS A 114 11.50 -11.71 12.71
CA CYS A 114 11.37 -11.85 11.26
C CYS A 114 11.36 -10.47 10.59
N PRO A 115 12.21 -10.24 9.56
CA PRO A 115 12.13 -9.02 8.76
C PRO A 115 10.75 -8.92 8.07
N PRO A 116 10.11 -7.72 8.07
CA PRO A 116 8.79 -7.54 7.45
C PRO A 116 8.76 -7.91 5.96
N GLU A 117 9.85 -7.67 5.24
CA GLU A 117 9.99 -8.00 3.82
C GLU A 117 9.96 -9.51 3.60
N PHE A 118 10.64 -10.28 4.47
CA PHE A 118 10.56 -11.75 4.45
C PHE A 118 9.15 -12.22 4.76
N ALA A 119 8.51 -11.66 5.78
CA ALA A 119 7.17 -12.01 6.17
C ALA A 119 6.16 -11.78 5.04
N PHE A 120 6.29 -10.65 4.33
CA PHE A 120 5.48 -10.33 3.16
C PHE A 120 5.69 -11.35 2.03
N GLU A 121 6.95 -11.64 1.67
CA GLU A 121 7.26 -12.58 0.61
C GLU A 121 6.82 -14.01 0.95
N ALA A 122 6.96 -14.44 2.19
CA ALA A 122 6.48 -15.73 2.64
C ALA A 122 4.95 -15.87 2.48
N GLN A 123 4.21 -14.82 2.84
CA GLN A 123 2.75 -14.79 2.63
C GLN A 123 2.38 -14.76 1.15
N ARG A 124 3.07 -13.98 0.35
CA ARG A 124 2.87 -13.93 -1.11
C ARG A 124 3.08 -15.30 -1.75
N LEU A 125 4.16 -15.99 -1.39
CA LEU A 125 4.47 -17.33 -1.89
C LEU A 125 3.46 -18.37 -1.38
N TRP A 126 2.97 -18.24 -0.15
CA TRP A 126 1.89 -19.05 0.38
C TRP A 126 0.61 -18.92 -0.44
N HIS A 127 0.17 -17.70 -0.73
CA HIS A 127 -0.99 -17.44 -1.58
C HIS A 127 -0.80 -17.98 -2.99
N LEU A 128 0.39 -17.79 -3.58
CA LEU A 128 0.72 -18.34 -4.89
C LEU A 128 0.56 -19.87 -4.91
N ARG A 129 1.07 -20.55 -3.89
CA ARG A 129 0.91 -22.00 -3.76
C ARG A 129 -0.56 -22.41 -3.68
N GLN A 130 -1.37 -21.71 -2.89
CA GLN A 130 -2.80 -22.00 -2.76
C GLN A 130 -3.54 -21.88 -4.10
N ASN A 131 -3.19 -20.88 -4.88
CA ASN A 131 -3.91 -20.55 -6.12
C ASN A 131 -3.39 -21.32 -7.34
N THR A 132 -2.10 -21.68 -7.37
CA THR A 132 -1.46 -22.26 -8.58
C THR A 132 -0.83 -23.63 -8.35
N GLY A 133 -0.68 -24.07 -7.10
CA GLY A 133 0.05 -25.30 -6.75
C GLY A 133 1.58 -25.18 -6.83
N ILE A 134 2.13 -24.02 -7.22
CA ILE A 134 3.58 -23.78 -7.29
C ILE A 134 4.14 -23.76 -5.87
N SER A 135 5.16 -24.62 -5.63
CA SER A 135 5.83 -24.73 -4.33
C SER A 135 7.08 -23.87 -4.28
N SER A 136 7.30 -23.25 -3.13
CA SER A 136 8.54 -22.54 -2.79
C SER A 136 9.21 -23.21 -1.60
N ILE A 137 10.53 -23.07 -1.48
CA ILE A 137 11.32 -23.62 -0.39
C ILE A 137 11.92 -22.46 0.39
N ILE A 138 11.77 -22.48 1.71
CA ILE A 138 12.44 -21.57 2.63
C ILE A 138 13.59 -22.34 3.28
N VAL A 139 14.80 -21.78 3.22
CA VAL A 139 16.01 -22.35 3.83
C VAL A 139 16.52 -21.37 4.86
N ALA A 140 16.60 -21.80 6.11
CA ALA A 140 17.26 -21.05 7.20
C ALA A 140 18.70 -21.54 7.33
N LEU A 141 19.65 -20.61 7.40
CA LEU A 141 21.07 -20.89 7.56
C LEU A 141 21.60 -20.13 8.76
N GLU A 142 22.16 -20.85 9.69
CA GLU A 142 22.89 -20.30 10.82
C GLU A 142 24.40 -20.51 10.63
N PHE A 143 25.16 -19.43 10.68
CA PHE A 143 26.59 -19.47 10.47
C PHE A 143 27.33 -19.44 11.80
N GLN A 144 28.18 -20.43 12.02
CA GLN A 144 29.11 -20.43 13.16
C GLN A 144 30.12 -19.28 13.01
N PRO A 145 30.66 -18.75 14.12
CA PRO A 145 31.61 -17.63 14.10
C PRO A 145 32.81 -17.84 13.16
N GLN A 146 33.30 -19.07 13.07
CA GLN A 146 34.39 -19.44 12.18
C GLN A 146 34.01 -19.29 10.69
N ALA A 147 32.80 -19.65 10.34
CA ALA A 147 32.29 -19.51 8.98
C ALA A 147 32.13 -18.03 8.58
N VAL A 148 31.70 -17.19 9.52
CA VAL A 148 31.63 -15.74 9.34
C VAL A 148 33.02 -15.16 9.13
N ALA A 149 34.00 -15.56 9.93
CA ALA A 149 35.40 -15.12 9.79
C ALA A 149 36.02 -15.52 8.45
N GLN A 150 35.55 -16.60 7.84
CA GLN A 150 35.94 -17.06 6.49
C GLN A 150 35.12 -16.45 5.36
N ASN A 151 34.26 -15.50 5.66
CA ASN A 151 33.37 -14.83 4.68
C ASN A 151 32.41 -15.82 3.94
N LEU A 152 32.06 -16.95 4.54
CA LEU A 152 31.15 -17.91 3.94
C LEU A 152 29.77 -17.32 3.60
N PRO A 153 29.15 -16.43 4.42
CA PRO A 153 27.91 -15.76 4.07
C PRO A 153 28.01 -15.01 2.73
N ILE A 154 29.09 -14.27 2.51
CA ILE A 154 29.33 -13.54 1.26
C ILE A 154 29.51 -14.47 0.07
N GLN A 155 30.22 -15.59 0.27
CA GLN A 155 30.41 -16.58 -0.79
C GLN A 155 29.08 -17.25 -1.17
N LEU A 156 28.22 -17.57 -0.19
CA LEU A 156 26.90 -18.13 -0.44
C LEU A 156 26.04 -17.18 -1.25
N MET A 157 26.08 -15.87 -0.96
CA MET A 157 25.31 -14.87 -1.70
C MET A 157 25.68 -14.81 -3.19
N ARG A 158 26.92 -15.18 -3.56
CA ARG A 158 27.36 -15.26 -4.96
C ARG A 158 26.79 -16.49 -5.68
N LEU A 159 26.36 -17.52 -4.95
CA LEU A 159 25.73 -18.70 -5.49
C LEU A 159 24.21 -18.57 -5.67
N LYS A 160 23.63 -17.49 -5.13
CA LYS A 160 22.21 -17.19 -5.26
C LYS A 160 21.83 -17.03 -6.73
N ARG A 161 20.70 -17.63 -7.13
CA ARG A 161 20.11 -17.41 -8.45
C ARG A 161 19.44 -16.03 -8.53
N THR A 162 19.18 -15.54 -9.72
CA THR A 162 18.57 -14.24 -9.94
C THR A 162 17.20 -14.07 -9.27
N LEU A 163 16.44 -15.16 -9.15
CA LEU A 163 15.10 -15.16 -8.56
C LEU A 163 15.06 -15.61 -7.09
N ASP A 164 16.21 -15.97 -6.50
CA ASP A 164 16.25 -16.31 -5.08
C ASP A 164 16.32 -15.02 -4.27
N GLU A 165 15.47 -14.90 -3.25
CA GLU A 165 15.52 -13.81 -2.28
C GLU A 165 16.22 -14.23 -1.00
N HIS A 166 16.75 -13.29 -0.24
CA HIS A 166 17.41 -13.55 1.03
C HIS A 166 17.25 -12.39 2.00
N TRP A 167 17.19 -12.72 3.27
CA TRP A 167 17.05 -11.76 4.35
C TRP A 167 18.00 -12.14 5.50
N LEU A 168 18.49 -11.14 6.19
CA LEU A 168 19.26 -11.31 7.41
C LEU A 168 18.30 -11.22 8.60
N CYS A 169 18.26 -12.26 9.41
CA CYS A 169 17.53 -12.24 10.67
C CYS A 169 18.49 -11.81 11.78
N ALA A 170 18.04 -10.91 12.66
CA ALA A 170 18.76 -10.60 13.87
C ALA A 170 18.70 -11.84 14.79
N GLY A 171 19.86 -12.34 15.16
CA GLY A 171 20.01 -13.46 16.11
C GLY A 171 19.81 -13.02 17.56
#